data_06fc027d09f0b1e6945408624356785a
#
_entry.id   06fc027d09f0b1e6945408624356785a
#
_cell.length_a   1.000
_cell.length_b   1.000
_cell.length_c   1.000
_cell.angle_alpha   90.00
_cell.angle_beta   90.00
_cell.angle_gamma   90.00
#
_symmetry.space_group_name_H-M   'P 1'
#
loop_
_entity.id
_entity.type
_entity.pdbx_description
1 polymer ?
#
loop_
_entity_poly.entity_id
_entity_poly.type
_entity_poly.pdbx_seq_one_letter_code
_entity_poly.pdbx_strand_id
1 'polypeptide(L)'
;MIEINNSISGSPSLDEKTSANHVETLRPSLYKTTMQELLAPGRFIDSNARSIVELAHRVTAGLHGEIDRIVRLYHAVRDSIIYDPYVDVFDQQNYRASSVLATGRGFCIGKSALLAATARVIGVPARVGYADVRNHMTSRRLRERTKSDTFIWHSYTDLYIDGRWVKATPVFDQALCERVGLKPLEFDGRQDSLFHPFDREGRRHMEYLRDRGTFPDVPFEAIRADFKIAYPSLVSECGLKGDFHAEAIASSD
;
A
#
# COMPACT_ATOMS: atom_id res chain seq x y z
N MET A 1 -40.93 -66.45 8.69
CA MET A 1 -41.39 -67.15 7.45
C MET A 1 -40.95 -66.27 6.28
N ILE A 2 -40.08 -66.91 5.48
CA ILE A 2 -39.77 -66.65 4.04
C ILE A 2 -39.09 -65.32 3.72
N GLU A 3 -37.74 -65.26 3.59
CA GLU A 3 -36.89 -65.49 2.38
C GLU A 3 -37.53 -65.04 1.06
N ILE A 4 -36.84 -64.25 0.29
CA ILE A 4 -35.99 -64.64 -0.87
C ILE A 4 -35.30 -63.41 -1.49
N ASN A 5 -33.97 -63.48 -1.60
CA ASN A 5 -32.99 -63.13 -2.66
C ASN A 5 -33.52 -62.53 -3.98
N ASN A 6 -32.88 -61.56 -4.52
CA ASN A 6 -32.02 -61.81 -5.69
C ASN A 6 -31.20 -60.62 -6.11
N SER A 7 -29.91 -60.85 -6.36
CA SER A 7 -28.94 -60.09 -7.05
C SER A 7 -29.37 -59.69 -8.45
N ILE A 8 -28.87 -58.53 -8.98
CA ILE A 8 -28.29 -58.43 -10.32
C ILE A 8 -27.31 -57.23 -10.36
N SER A 9 -26.13 -57.53 -10.85
CA SER A 9 -25.03 -56.76 -11.26
C SER A 9 -25.34 -55.67 -12.29
N GLY A 10 -24.60 -54.57 -12.23
CA GLY A 10 -24.55 -53.61 -13.30
C GLY A 10 -23.59 -52.48 -12.97
N SER A 11 -22.29 -52.64 -13.29
CA SER A 11 -21.39 -51.49 -13.48
C SER A 11 -21.69 -50.84 -14.83
N PRO A 12 -21.61 -49.53 -14.91
CA PRO A 12 -21.00 -48.90 -16.05
C PRO A 12 -19.89 -47.90 -15.64
N SER A 13 -18.80 -48.09 -16.23
CA SER A 13 -17.92 -47.24 -17.02
C SER A 13 -17.80 -45.75 -16.65
N LEU A 14 -16.59 -45.37 -16.30
CA LEU A 14 -15.68 -44.40 -16.87
C LEU A 14 -16.24 -43.00 -17.23
N ASP A 15 -15.46 -42.02 -16.75
CA ASP A 15 -15.22 -40.70 -17.33
C ASP A 15 -16.22 -39.58 -16.97
N GLU A 16 -15.86 -38.91 -15.84
CA GLU A 16 -15.88 -37.44 -15.82
C GLU A 16 -14.80 -36.93 -14.87
N LYS A 17 -13.59 -36.75 -15.42
CA LYS A 17 -12.55 -35.89 -14.84
C LYS A 17 -12.98 -34.47 -15.04
N THR A 18 -13.77 -33.93 -14.14
CA THR A 18 -13.98 -32.49 -14.08
C THR A 18 -12.81 -31.88 -13.30
N SER A 19 -11.98 -31.19 -14.04
CA SER A 19 -10.88 -30.36 -13.60
C SER A 19 -11.36 -29.35 -12.58
N ALA A 20 -11.22 -29.65 -11.30
CA ALA A 20 -11.31 -28.66 -10.23
C ALA A 20 -10.03 -27.85 -10.25
N ASN A 21 -10.04 -26.72 -10.96
CA ASN A 21 -9.01 -25.70 -10.85
C ASN A 21 -8.97 -25.24 -9.39
N HIS A 22 -7.96 -25.72 -8.68
CA HIS A 22 -7.55 -25.20 -7.39
C HIS A 22 -7.09 -23.76 -7.59
N VAL A 23 -7.97 -22.83 -7.33
CA VAL A 23 -7.56 -21.47 -6.94
C VAL A 23 -7.04 -21.60 -5.52
N GLU A 24 -5.76 -21.89 -5.41
CA GLU A 24 -5.02 -21.84 -4.16
C GLU A 24 -5.02 -20.38 -3.69
N THR A 25 -6.01 -20.03 -2.89
CA THR A 25 -6.02 -18.77 -2.14
C THR A 25 -4.76 -18.74 -1.31
N LEU A 26 -3.81 -17.89 -1.68
CA LEU A 26 -2.60 -17.60 -0.92
C LEU A 26 -3.00 -17.24 0.51
N ARG A 27 -3.03 -18.24 1.39
CA ARG A 27 -3.11 -18.04 2.83
C ARG A 27 -1.85 -17.28 3.23
N PRO A 28 -1.95 -16.22 4.05
CA PRO A 28 -0.74 -15.58 4.60
C PRO A 28 0.10 -16.66 5.25
N SER A 29 1.38 -16.70 4.88
CA SER A 29 2.34 -17.66 5.37
C SER A 29 2.29 -17.74 6.90
N LEU A 30 2.13 -18.95 7.45
CA LEU A 30 2.16 -19.25 8.89
C LEU A 30 3.55 -19.05 9.53
N TYR A 31 4.54 -18.60 8.77
CA TYR A 31 5.85 -18.23 9.28
C TYR A 31 5.75 -16.87 9.97
N LYS A 32 5.94 -16.84 11.29
CA LYS A 32 6.13 -15.59 12.04
C LYS A 32 7.33 -14.85 11.44
N THR A 33 7.08 -13.78 10.71
CA THR A 33 8.14 -12.88 10.22
C THR A 33 8.95 -12.40 11.41
N THR A 34 10.25 -12.59 11.39
CA THR A 34 11.15 -12.19 12.48
C THR A 34 11.44 -10.68 12.39
N MET A 35 11.81 -10.07 13.52
CA MET A 35 12.26 -8.66 13.52
C MET A 35 13.49 -8.46 12.63
N GLN A 36 14.35 -9.47 12.52
CA GLN A 36 15.52 -9.43 11.64
C GLN A 36 15.15 -9.34 10.17
N GLU A 37 14.12 -10.06 9.73
CA GLU A 37 13.60 -9.97 8.35
C GLU A 37 13.01 -8.59 8.07
N LEU A 38 12.43 -7.93 9.08
CA LEU A 38 11.85 -6.60 8.96
C LEU A 38 12.88 -5.46 9.02
N LEU A 39 14.15 -5.79 9.24
CA LEU A 39 15.31 -4.91 9.08
C LEU A 39 16.07 -5.17 7.77
N ALA A 40 15.89 -6.36 7.18
CA ALA A 40 16.60 -6.75 5.97
C ALA A 40 16.06 -6.02 4.73
N PRO A 41 16.90 -5.75 3.71
CA PRO A 41 16.45 -5.20 2.43
C PRO A 41 15.56 -6.20 1.71
N GLY A 42 14.49 -5.69 1.08
CA GLY A 42 13.59 -6.44 0.20
C GLY A 42 13.80 -6.10 -1.28
N ARG A 43 12.95 -6.68 -2.12
CA ARG A 43 12.93 -6.37 -3.56
C ARG A 43 12.44 -4.94 -3.83
N PHE A 44 11.40 -4.51 -3.11
CA PHE A 44 10.78 -3.20 -3.24
C PHE A 44 11.16 -2.28 -2.08
N ILE A 45 11.27 -2.81 -0.87
CA ILE A 45 11.80 -2.09 0.29
C ILE A 45 13.34 -2.27 0.28
N ASP A 46 13.99 -1.76 -0.76
CA ASP A 46 15.42 -1.91 -1.04
C ASP A 46 16.28 -0.98 -0.18
N SER A 47 16.21 -1.20 1.15
CA SER A 47 16.88 -0.39 2.18
C SER A 47 18.41 -0.34 2.06
N ASN A 48 19.03 -1.28 1.32
CA ASN A 48 20.45 -1.29 1.01
C ASN A 48 20.84 -0.46 -0.23
N ALA A 49 19.87 0.11 -0.96
CA ALA A 49 20.18 1.00 -2.07
C ALA A 49 20.92 2.24 -1.57
N ARG A 50 22.02 2.61 -2.24
CA ARG A 50 22.89 3.73 -1.84
C ARG A 50 22.10 5.02 -1.61
N SER A 51 21.20 5.37 -2.51
CA SER A 51 20.37 6.59 -2.41
C SER A 51 19.46 6.57 -1.17
N ILE A 52 18.93 5.41 -0.77
CA ILE A 52 18.10 5.24 0.43
C ILE A 52 18.96 5.44 1.69
N VAL A 53 20.14 4.82 1.73
CA VAL A 53 21.09 4.95 2.86
C VAL A 53 21.51 6.42 3.02
N GLU A 54 21.90 7.08 1.92
CA GLU A 54 22.29 8.49 1.92
C GLU A 54 21.14 9.41 2.37
N LEU A 55 19.90 9.15 1.91
CA LEU A 55 18.72 9.90 2.36
C LEU A 55 18.52 9.76 3.85
N ALA A 56 18.47 8.50 4.35
CA ALA A 56 18.18 8.24 5.75
C ALA A 56 19.21 8.92 6.67
N HIS A 57 20.49 8.77 6.39
CA HIS A 57 21.55 9.40 7.19
C HIS A 57 21.52 10.94 7.09
N ARG A 58 21.30 11.51 5.92
CA ARG A 58 21.22 12.95 5.72
C ARG A 58 20.06 13.56 6.51
N VAL A 59 18.88 12.93 6.45
CA VAL A 59 17.67 13.44 7.09
C VAL A 59 17.72 13.32 8.61
N THR A 60 18.41 12.29 9.13
CA THR A 60 18.51 12.05 10.57
C THR A 60 19.80 12.56 11.20
N ALA A 61 20.63 13.29 10.45
CA ALA A 61 21.89 13.83 10.94
C ALA A 61 21.67 14.71 12.18
N GLY A 62 22.47 14.46 13.23
CA GLY A 62 22.39 15.18 14.49
C GLY A 62 21.23 14.78 15.42
N LEU A 63 20.37 13.84 15.00
CA LEU A 63 19.30 13.31 15.84
C LEU A 63 19.71 11.98 16.49
N HIS A 64 19.50 11.83 17.80
CA HIS A 64 19.90 10.66 18.56
C HIS A 64 18.73 9.77 19.00
N GLY A 65 17.53 10.34 19.21
CA GLY A 65 16.31 9.61 19.60
C GLY A 65 15.73 8.82 18.43
N GLU A 66 15.29 7.57 18.67
CA GLU A 66 14.63 6.75 17.66
C GLU A 66 13.38 7.44 17.11
N ILE A 67 12.54 7.95 18.02
CA ILE A 67 11.31 8.67 17.65
C ILE A 67 11.60 9.92 16.84
N ASP A 68 12.56 10.75 17.24
CA ASP A 68 12.90 11.98 16.52
C ASP A 68 13.38 11.69 15.10
N ARG A 69 14.17 10.62 14.95
CA ARG A 69 14.70 10.17 13.66
C ARG A 69 13.58 9.67 12.74
N ILE A 70 12.68 8.82 13.25
CA ILE A 70 11.61 8.26 12.42
C ILE A 70 10.54 9.31 12.07
N VAL A 71 10.20 10.20 12.98
CA VAL A 71 9.31 11.34 12.71
C VAL A 71 9.89 12.25 11.63
N ARG A 72 11.20 12.55 11.70
CA ARG A 72 11.87 13.35 10.67
C ARG A 72 11.87 12.64 9.31
N LEU A 73 12.07 11.32 9.25
CA LEU A 73 11.97 10.53 8.02
C LEU A 73 10.55 10.53 7.45
N TYR A 74 9.54 10.41 8.33
CA TYR A 74 8.15 10.49 7.90
C TYR A 74 7.85 11.82 7.18
N HIS A 75 8.20 12.96 7.78
CA HIS A 75 7.97 14.26 7.16
C HIS A 75 8.79 14.42 5.87
N ALA A 76 10.04 13.95 5.86
CA ALA A 76 10.86 14.00 4.65
C ALA A 76 10.22 13.21 3.51
N VAL A 77 9.74 11.99 3.74
CA VAL A 77 9.07 11.19 2.70
C VAL A 77 7.72 11.80 2.32
N ARG A 78 6.93 12.26 3.29
CA ARG A 78 5.63 12.86 3.04
C ARG A 78 5.75 14.07 2.09
N ASP A 79 6.69 14.98 2.36
CA ASP A 79 6.72 16.30 1.74
C ASP A 79 7.71 16.41 0.56
N SER A 80 8.76 15.56 0.50
CA SER A 80 9.70 15.61 -0.62
C SER A 80 9.32 14.74 -1.82
N ILE A 81 8.36 13.81 -1.63
CA ILE A 81 7.85 12.95 -2.71
C ILE A 81 6.43 13.39 -3.05
N ILE A 82 6.27 13.96 -4.23
CA ILE A 82 4.97 14.41 -4.73
C ILE A 82 4.01 13.22 -4.84
N TYR A 83 2.81 13.35 -4.26
CA TYR A 83 1.78 12.32 -4.42
C TYR A 83 1.24 12.32 -5.84
N ASP A 84 1.37 11.20 -6.52
CA ASP A 84 0.93 11.03 -7.90
C ASP A 84 0.18 9.69 -8.07
N PRO A 85 -1.15 9.71 -8.10
CA PRO A 85 -1.96 8.50 -8.36
C PRO A 85 -2.04 8.14 -9.85
N TYR A 86 -1.41 8.93 -10.72
CA TYR A 86 -1.43 8.74 -12.18
C TYR A 86 -0.26 7.91 -12.70
N VAL A 87 0.63 7.46 -11.83
CA VAL A 87 1.70 6.51 -12.20
C VAL A 87 1.12 5.24 -12.83
N ASP A 88 1.91 4.58 -13.64
CA ASP A 88 1.54 3.25 -14.14
C ASP A 88 1.60 2.24 -12.99
N VAL A 89 0.43 1.80 -12.54
CA VAL A 89 0.30 0.83 -11.43
C VAL A 89 0.70 -0.59 -11.82
N PHE A 90 1.03 -0.84 -13.08
CA PHE A 90 1.57 -2.13 -13.56
C PHE A 90 3.08 -2.11 -13.74
N ASP A 91 3.72 -0.94 -13.67
CA ASP A 91 5.17 -0.82 -13.63
C ASP A 91 5.68 -0.99 -12.19
N GLN A 92 6.45 -2.07 -11.96
CA GLN A 92 7.03 -2.39 -10.65
C GLN A 92 7.98 -1.31 -10.12
N GLN A 93 8.55 -0.45 -10.97
CA GLN A 93 9.43 0.64 -10.53
C GLN A 93 8.71 1.66 -9.64
N ASN A 94 7.40 1.84 -9.83
CA ASN A 94 6.59 2.74 -9.01
C ASN A 94 6.33 2.22 -7.58
N TYR A 95 6.73 0.97 -7.31
CA TYR A 95 6.62 0.32 -5.99
C TYR A 95 7.95 0.27 -5.24
N ARG A 96 9.07 0.43 -5.97
CA ARG A 96 10.41 0.29 -5.42
C ARG A 96 10.88 1.58 -4.77
N ALA A 97 11.33 1.52 -3.50
CA ALA A 97 11.70 2.68 -2.70
C ALA A 97 12.77 3.56 -3.37
N SER A 98 13.85 2.96 -3.89
CA SER A 98 14.92 3.73 -4.57
C SER A 98 14.46 4.39 -5.86
N SER A 99 13.55 3.78 -6.61
CA SER A 99 12.98 4.34 -7.84
C SER A 99 12.03 5.50 -7.54
N VAL A 100 11.18 5.37 -6.52
CA VAL A 100 10.29 6.44 -6.03
C VAL A 100 11.11 7.65 -5.57
N LEU A 101 12.20 7.41 -4.83
CA LEU A 101 13.11 8.47 -4.43
C LEU A 101 13.74 9.17 -5.64
N ALA A 102 14.19 8.40 -6.64
CA ALA A 102 14.84 8.95 -7.83
C ALA A 102 13.89 9.80 -8.69
N THR A 103 12.61 9.41 -8.79
CA THR A 103 11.60 10.15 -9.56
C THR A 103 11.03 11.34 -8.80
N GLY A 104 11.14 11.36 -7.46
CA GLY A 104 10.52 12.38 -6.61
C GLY A 104 8.98 12.33 -6.62
N ARG A 105 8.38 11.27 -7.16
CA ARG A 105 6.94 11.07 -7.30
C ARG A 105 6.56 9.65 -6.90
N GLY A 106 5.37 9.49 -6.34
CA GLY A 106 4.87 8.18 -6.00
C GLY A 106 3.45 8.20 -5.45
N PHE A 107 2.77 7.08 -5.58
CA PHE A 107 1.47 6.86 -4.97
C PHE A 107 1.61 6.21 -3.57
N CYS A 108 0.50 5.90 -2.90
CA CYS A 108 0.51 5.43 -1.52
C CYS A 108 1.49 4.26 -1.28
N ILE A 109 1.53 3.26 -2.17
CA ILE A 109 2.36 2.06 -1.98
C ILE A 109 3.85 2.41 -2.09
N GLY A 110 4.25 3.15 -3.12
CA GLY A 110 5.65 3.53 -3.30
C GLY A 110 6.17 4.43 -2.18
N LYS A 111 5.36 5.38 -1.69
CA LYS A 111 5.73 6.25 -0.56
C LYS A 111 5.82 5.47 0.75
N SER A 112 4.93 4.51 0.99
CA SER A 112 5.01 3.63 2.17
C SER A 112 6.23 2.71 2.12
N ALA A 113 6.57 2.17 0.96
CA ALA A 113 7.79 1.37 0.77
C ALA A 113 9.06 2.20 1.02
N LEU A 114 9.08 3.47 0.58
CA LEU A 114 10.20 4.38 0.82
C LEU A 114 10.38 4.71 2.30
N LEU A 115 9.30 4.96 3.03
CA LEU A 115 9.37 5.16 4.48
C LEU A 115 9.87 3.90 5.19
N ALA A 116 9.35 2.73 4.83
CA ALA A 116 9.82 1.47 5.38
C ALA A 116 11.32 1.23 5.10
N ALA A 117 11.79 1.54 3.89
CA ALA A 117 13.19 1.39 3.52
C ALA A 117 14.11 2.30 4.34
N THR A 118 13.75 3.58 4.49
CA THR A 118 14.53 4.53 5.29
C THR A 118 14.49 4.20 6.79
N ALA A 119 13.36 3.68 7.31
CA ALA A 119 13.25 3.22 8.69
C ALA A 119 14.21 2.04 8.97
N ARG A 120 14.27 1.06 8.06
CA ARG A 120 15.21 -0.07 8.19
C ARG A 120 16.66 0.35 8.23
N VAL A 121 17.05 1.37 7.46
CA VAL A 121 18.44 1.92 7.50
C VAL A 121 18.82 2.41 8.89
N ILE A 122 17.91 3.05 9.60
CA ILE A 122 18.17 3.57 10.95
C ILE A 122 17.93 2.55 12.08
N GLY A 123 17.68 1.29 11.73
CA GLY A 123 17.50 0.20 12.69
C GLY A 123 16.07 0.04 13.21
N VAL A 124 15.08 0.71 12.64
CA VAL A 124 13.66 0.56 13.01
C VAL A 124 13.03 -0.55 12.13
N PRO A 125 12.57 -1.67 12.71
CA PRO A 125 11.88 -2.71 11.97
C PRO A 125 10.61 -2.14 11.34
N ALA A 126 10.44 -2.38 10.04
CA ALA A 126 9.35 -1.81 9.27
C ALA A 126 8.77 -2.82 8.28
N ARG A 127 7.46 -2.73 8.07
CA ARG A 127 6.72 -3.49 7.07
C ARG A 127 5.65 -2.61 6.43
N VAL A 128 5.09 -3.03 5.31
CA VAL A 128 3.99 -2.33 4.68
C VAL A 128 2.67 -2.99 5.02
N GLY A 129 1.65 -2.19 5.28
CA GLY A 129 0.30 -2.66 5.54
C GLY A 129 -0.68 -2.10 4.53
N TYR A 130 -1.81 -2.78 4.36
CA TYR A 130 -2.79 -2.45 3.33
C TYR A 130 -4.22 -2.54 3.83
N ALA A 131 -5.05 -1.66 3.28
CA ALA A 131 -6.49 -1.68 3.48
C ALA A 131 -7.21 -1.30 2.18
N ASP A 132 -8.46 -1.74 2.04
CA ASP A 132 -9.35 -1.17 1.04
C ASP A 132 -10.06 0.03 1.67
N VAL A 133 -10.09 1.13 0.94
CA VAL A 133 -10.66 2.40 1.42
C VAL A 133 -11.62 2.98 0.39
N ARG A 134 -12.65 3.69 0.88
CA ARG A 134 -13.45 4.57 0.04
C ARG A 134 -12.98 6.00 0.24
N ASN A 135 -12.63 6.67 -0.85
CA ASN A 135 -12.27 8.09 -0.83
C ASN A 135 -13.42 8.93 -1.40
N HIS A 136 -14.13 9.60 -0.51
CA HIS A 136 -15.28 10.44 -0.87
C HIS A 136 -14.87 11.73 -1.60
N MET A 137 -13.59 12.12 -1.53
CA MET A 137 -13.04 13.31 -2.18
C MET A 137 -12.16 12.97 -3.40
N THR A 138 -12.38 11.83 -4.02
CA THR A 138 -11.65 11.42 -5.23
C THR A 138 -11.89 12.42 -6.36
N SER A 139 -10.81 12.85 -7.05
CA SER A 139 -10.93 13.72 -8.22
C SER A 139 -11.83 13.09 -9.29
N ARG A 140 -12.57 13.94 -10.02
CA ARG A 140 -13.46 13.49 -11.11
C ARG A 140 -12.71 12.58 -12.08
N ARG A 141 -11.52 12.98 -12.52
CA ARG A 141 -10.72 12.23 -13.49
C ARG A 141 -10.28 10.86 -12.96
N LEU A 142 -9.85 10.78 -11.69
CA LEU A 142 -9.48 9.49 -11.09
C LEU A 142 -10.69 8.57 -10.98
N ARG A 143 -11.87 9.10 -10.62
CA ARG A 143 -13.13 8.37 -10.57
C ARG A 143 -13.56 7.88 -11.95
N GLU A 144 -13.49 8.73 -12.97
CA GLU A 144 -13.80 8.37 -14.36
C GLU A 144 -12.90 7.23 -14.86
N ARG A 145 -11.65 7.20 -14.41
CA ARG A 145 -10.69 6.20 -14.79
C ARG A 145 -10.83 4.89 -14.03
N THR A 146 -10.91 4.94 -12.72
CA THR A 146 -11.08 3.73 -11.90
C THR A 146 -12.49 3.17 -11.96
N LYS A 147 -13.48 3.98 -12.41
CA LYS A 147 -14.92 3.68 -12.34
C LYS A 147 -15.38 3.34 -10.92
N SER A 148 -14.64 3.83 -9.90
CA SER A 148 -14.86 3.49 -8.50
C SER A 148 -14.42 4.65 -7.59
N ASP A 149 -15.05 4.76 -6.45
CA ASP A 149 -14.63 5.57 -5.30
C ASP A 149 -13.88 4.73 -4.26
N THR A 150 -13.79 3.41 -4.52
CA THR A 150 -13.09 2.45 -3.65
C THR A 150 -11.69 2.17 -4.21
N PHE A 151 -10.69 2.37 -3.36
CA PHE A 151 -9.30 2.13 -3.67
C PHE A 151 -8.83 0.91 -2.87
N ILE A 152 -8.60 -0.20 -3.58
CA ILE A 152 -8.07 -1.41 -2.98
C ILE A 152 -6.54 -1.27 -2.80
N TRP A 153 -5.99 -1.98 -1.81
CA TRP A 153 -4.56 -1.96 -1.49
C TRP A 153 -4.02 -0.58 -1.11
N HIS A 154 -4.86 0.29 -0.52
CA HIS A 154 -4.33 1.53 0.06
C HIS A 154 -3.31 1.20 1.14
N SER A 155 -2.13 1.83 1.08
CA SER A 155 -0.96 1.42 1.86
C SER A 155 -0.63 2.39 2.99
N TYR A 156 -0.11 1.83 4.08
CA TYR A 156 0.57 2.52 5.18
C TYR A 156 1.87 1.79 5.51
N THR A 157 2.76 2.46 6.23
CA THR A 157 3.96 1.84 6.82
C THR A 157 3.67 1.48 8.26
N ASP A 158 3.97 0.26 8.66
CA ASP A 158 3.87 -0.22 10.03
C ASP A 158 5.28 -0.31 10.63
N LEU A 159 5.54 0.47 11.66
CA LEU A 159 6.85 0.73 12.25
C LEU A 159 6.90 0.19 13.68
N TYR A 160 7.94 -0.55 14.04
CA TYR A 160 8.11 -1.07 15.38
C TYR A 160 8.96 -0.10 16.21
N ILE A 161 8.29 0.70 17.05
CA ILE A 161 8.88 1.78 17.83
C ILE A 161 8.55 1.56 19.32
N ASP A 162 9.55 1.65 20.19
CA ASP A 162 9.38 1.49 21.64
C ASP A 162 8.58 0.22 22.01
N GLY A 163 8.88 -0.91 21.35
CA GLY A 163 8.26 -2.21 21.66
C GLY A 163 6.84 -2.42 21.10
N ARG A 164 6.33 -1.55 20.25
CA ARG A 164 4.98 -1.65 19.65
C ARG A 164 4.95 -1.27 18.19
N TRP A 165 3.96 -1.78 17.47
CA TRP A 165 3.67 -1.37 16.11
C TRP A 165 2.89 -0.06 16.08
N VAL A 166 3.33 0.87 15.24
CA VAL A 166 2.71 2.18 15.02
C VAL A 166 2.58 2.41 13.51
N LYS A 167 1.36 2.73 13.06
CA LYS A 167 1.06 2.92 11.64
C LYS A 167 1.32 4.37 11.22
N ALA A 168 1.95 4.55 10.06
CA ALA A 168 2.27 5.85 9.49
C ALA A 168 1.87 5.91 8.01
N THR A 169 1.17 6.96 7.59
CA THR A 169 0.68 7.14 6.23
C THR A 169 1.29 8.40 5.59
N PRO A 170 2.49 8.33 4.97
CA PRO A 170 3.19 9.48 4.41
C PRO A 170 2.71 9.83 2.99
N VAL A 171 1.41 9.80 2.73
CA VAL A 171 0.87 9.76 1.35
C VAL A 171 0.69 11.16 0.78
N PHE A 172 -0.21 11.96 1.33
CA PHE A 172 -0.47 13.30 0.81
C PHE A 172 0.56 14.29 1.37
N ASP A 173 1.28 14.93 0.46
CA ASP A 173 2.22 15.99 0.82
C ASP A 173 1.48 17.27 1.26
N GLN A 174 2.19 18.11 1.98
CA GLN A 174 1.62 19.34 2.56
C GLN A 174 1.01 20.25 1.48
N ALA A 175 1.69 20.41 0.35
CA ALA A 175 1.21 21.27 -0.74
C ALA A 175 -0.11 20.77 -1.35
N LEU A 176 -0.26 19.47 -1.51
CA LEU A 176 -1.53 18.88 -1.96
C LEU A 176 -2.62 19.11 -0.91
N CYS A 177 -2.34 18.83 0.38
CA CYS A 177 -3.30 19.02 1.45
C CYS A 177 -3.81 20.45 1.53
N GLU A 178 -2.93 21.44 1.43
CA GLU A 178 -3.29 22.85 1.42
C GLU A 178 -4.24 23.18 0.25
N ARG A 179 -3.96 22.64 -0.93
CA ARG A 179 -4.76 22.89 -2.15
C ARG A 179 -6.17 22.32 -2.07
N VAL A 180 -6.32 21.12 -1.50
CA VAL A 180 -7.62 20.43 -1.43
C VAL A 180 -8.37 20.64 -0.10
N GLY A 181 -7.87 21.53 0.76
CA GLY A 181 -8.52 21.81 2.05
C GLY A 181 -8.40 20.69 3.08
N LEU A 182 -7.46 19.76 2.91
CA LEU A 182 -7.20 18.70 3.87
C LEU A 182 -6.19 19.17 4.93
N LYS A 183 -6.29 18.59 6.13
CA LYS A 183 -5.23 18.70 7.12
C LYS A 183 -4.15 17.66 6.81
N PRO A 184 -2.86 18.06 6.66
CA PRO A 184 -1.79 17.08 6.53
C PRO A 184 -1.80 16.10 7.69
N LEU A 185 -1.54 14.83 7.41
CA LEU A 185 -1.37 13.84 8.48
C LEU A 185 -0.05 14.10 9.19
N GLU A 186 -0.13 14.34 10.49
CA GLU A 186 1.02 14.45 11.37
C GLU A 186 1.34 13.08 11.98
N PHE A 187 2.62 12.86 12.29
CA PHE A 187 3.09 11.63 12.90
C PHE A 187 4.04 11.98 14.05
N ASP A 188 3.74 11.47 15.23
CA ASP A 188 4.50 11.70 16.46
C ASP A 188 5.36 10.51 16.89
N GLY A 189 5.35 9.42 16.12
CA GLY A 189 6.04 8.17 16.43
C GLY A 189 5.42 7.38 17.59
N ARG A 190 4.29 7.85 18.11
CA ARG A 190 3.63 7.26 19.29
C ARG A 190 2.23 6.77 19.02
N GLN A 191 1.50 7.42 18.14
CA GLN A 191 0.12 7.09 17.78
C GLN A 191 0.04 6.78 16.29
N ASP A 192 -0.95 5.96 15.91
CA ASP A 192 -1.24 5.67 14.52
C ASP A 192 -1.60 6.96 13.77
N SER A 193 -0.93 7.22 12.66
CA SER A 193 -1.22 8.29 11.72
C SER A 193 -1.88 7.69 10.48
N LEU A 194 -3.20 7.60 10.53
CA LEU A 194 -4.06 7.12 9.46
C LEU A 194 -4.94 8.24 8.94
N PHE A 195 -5.49 8.11 7.73
CA PHE A 195 -6.36 9.14 7.19
C PHE A 195 -7.53 9.45 8.08
N HIS A 196 -7.79 10.76 8.23
CA HIS A 196 -8.96 11.23 8.95
C HIS A 196 -10.24 10.86 8.20
N PRO A 197 -11.30 10.41 8.90
CA PRO A 197 -12.58 10.11 8.28
C PRO A 197 -13.29 11.37 7.73
N PHE A 198 -12.87 12.55 8.15
CA PHE A 198 -13.45 13.83 7.76
C PHE A 198 -12.38 14.86 7.38
N ASP A 199 -12.72 15.75 6.45
CA ASP A 199 -11.93 16.93 6.10
C ASP A 199 -12.08 18.08 7.11
N ARG A 200 -11.51 19.26 6.80
CA ARG A 200 -11.60 20.46 7.67
C ARG A 200 -13.02 21.02 7.82
N GLU A 201 -13.92 20.73 6.89
CA GLU A 201 -15.30 21.21 6.84
C GLU A 201 -16.29 20.17 7.36
N GLY A 202 -15.80 19.03 7.88
CA GLY A 202 -16.62 17.95 8.43
C GLY A 202 -17.25 17.06 7.36
N ARG A 203 -16.81 17.13 6.09
CA ARG A 203 -17.27 16.24 5.02
C ARG A 203 -16.52 14.91 5.13
N ARG A 204 -17.17 13.80 4.77
CA ARG A 204 -16.53 12.49 4.74
C ARG A 204 -15.36 12.49 3.74
N HIS A 205 -14.20 12.00 4.21
CA HIS A 205 -12.99 11.91 3.39
C HIS A 205 -12.61 10.45 3.13
N MET A 206 -12.13 9.73 4.13
CA MET A 206 -11.61 8.39 3.96
C MET A 206 -12.33 7.39 4.89
N GLU A 207 -12.81 6.30 4.32
CA GLU A 207 -13.47 5.22 5.06
C GLU A 207 -12.72 3.92 4.82
N TYR A 208 -12.28 3.25 5.91
CA TYR A 208 -11.63 1.95 5.84
C TYR A 208 -12.69 0.85 5.73
N LEU A 209 -12.62 0.05 4.66
CA LEU A 209 -13.60 -0.98 4.35
C LEU A 209 -13.12 -2.39 4.71
N ARG A 210 -11.82 -2.67 4.47
CA ARG A 210 -11.23 -4.00 4.69
C ARG A 210 -9.76 -3.87 5.03
N ASP A 211 -9.31 -4.56 6.07
CA ASP A 211 -7.89 -4.78 6.34
C ASP A 211 -7.37 -5.94 5.46
N ARG A 212 -6.25 -5.71 4.79
CA ARG A 212 -5.56 -6.73 3.97
C ARG A 212 -4.32 -7.29 4.65
N GLY A 213 -4.03 -6.84 5.88
CA GLY A 213 -2.88 -7.26 6.66
C GLY A 213 -1.58 -6.57 6.30
N THR A 214 -0.48 -7.10 6.85
CA THR A 214 0.87 -6.54 6.73
C THR A 214 1.82 -7.52 6.07
N PHE A 215 2.83 -6.99 5.35
CA PHE A 215 3.76 -7.77 4.55
C PHE A 215 5.19 -7.27 4.78
N PRO A 216 6.20 -8.16 4.84
CA PRO A 216 7.60 -7.77 5.02
C PRO A 216 8.17 -7.02 3.82
N ASP A 217 7.61 -7.20 2.64
CA ASP A 217 7.89 -6.46 1.41
C ASP A 217 6.60 -6.26 0.62
N VAL A 218 6.63 -5.44 -0.44
CA VAL A 218 5.44 -5.17 -1.26
C VAL A 218 4.99 -6.45 -1.99
N PRO A 219 3.75 -6.93 -1.79
CA PRO A 219 3.23 -8.11 -2.47
C PRO A 219 2.75 -7.78 -3.89
N PHE A 220 3.68 -7.33 -4.74
CA PHE A 220 3.39 -6.74 -6.05
C PHE A 220 2.51 -7.62 -6.94
N GLU A 221 2.77 -8.93 -6.99
CA GLU A 221 2.00 -9.81 -7.89
C GLU A 221 0.54 -9.96 -7.43
N ALA A 222 0.28 -9.98 -6.12
CA ALA A 222 -1.08 -10.00 -5.59
C ALA A 222 -1.80 -8.67 -5.87
N ILE A 223 -1.12 -7.53 -5.64
CA ILE A 223 -1.66 -6.21 -5.94
C ILE A 223 -1.99 -6.08 -7.42
N ARG A 224 -1.05 -6.48 -8.28
CA ARG A 224 -1.22 -6.44 -9.74
C ARG A 224 -2.39 -7.30 -10.22
N ALA A 225 -2.55 -8.49 -9.66
CA ALA A 225 -3.66 -9.38 -9.98
C ALA A 225 -5.01 -8.76 -9.61
N ASP A 226 -5.12 -8.23 -8.38
CA ASP A 226 -6.34 -7.59 -7.90
C ASP A 226 -6.66 -6.30 -8.68
N PHE A 227 -5.65 -5.49 -9.03
CA PHE A 227 -5.84 -4.27 -9.82
C PHE A 227 -6.38 -4.55 -11.23
N LYS A 228 -5.96 -5.65 -11.87
CA LYS A 228 -6.51 -6.06 -13.16
C LYS A 228 -8.00 -6.36 -13.10
N ILE A 229 -8.46 -6.91 -11.98
CA ILE A 229 -9.87 -7.26 -11.76
C ILE A 229 -10.67 -6.01 -11.35
N ALA A 230 -10.15 -5.24 -10.38
CA ALA A 230 -10.87 -4.10 -9.83
C ALA A 230 -10.88 -2.88 -10.76
N TYR A 231 -9.83 -2.71 -11.57
CA TYR A 231 -9.64 -1.53 -12.43
C TYR A 231 -9.26 -1.93 -13.86
N PRO A 232 -10.13 -2.63 -14.62
CA PRO A 232 -9.80 -3.13 -15.95
C PRO A 232 -9.43 -2.02 -16.94
N SER A 233 -9.95 -0.80 -16.75
CA SER A 233 -9.59 0.37 -17.56
C SER A 233 -8.14 0.83 -17.39
N LEU A 234 -7.48 0.50 -16.28
CA LEU A 234 -6.07 0.83 -16.08
C LEU A 234 -5.13 -0.09 -16.88
N VAL A 235 -5.60 -1.27 -17.26
CA VAL A 235 -4.78 -2.27 -17.99
C VAL A 235 -4.45 -1.81 -19.41
N SER A 236 -5.34 -1.05 -20.04
CA SER A 236 -5.19 -0.60 -21.44
C SER A 236 -4.34 0.66 -21.61
N GLU A 237 -3.97 1.32 -20.51
CA GLU A 237 -3.28 2.61 -20.56
C GLU A 237 -2.07 2.60 -19.61
N CYS A 238 -0.88 2.92 -20.12
CA CYS A 238 0.36 3.06 -19.35
C CYS A 238 0.37 4.37 -18.55
N GLY A 239 -0.25 4.40 -17.37
CA GLY A 239 -0.34 5.60 -16.55
C GLY A 239 -1.29 6.68 -17.10
N LEU A 240 -1.61 7.70 -16.32
CA LEU A 240 -2.34 8.88 -16.77
C LEU A 240 -1.36 10.01 -17.09
N LYS A 241 -1.55 10.63 -18.25
CA LYS A 241 -0.89 11.90 -18.53
C LYS A 241 -1.68 13.02 -17.85
N GLY A 242 -1.06 13.79 -16.96
CA GLY A 242 -1.68 14.91 -16.26
C GLY A 242 -0.92 15.30 -15.01
N ASP A 243 -1.34 16.38 -14.40
CA ASP A 243 -0.82 16.84 -13.11
C ASP A 243 -1.94 16.76 -12.07
N PHE A 244 -1.87 15.75 -11.22
CA PHE A 244 -2.87 15.53 -10.16
C PHE A 244 -2.97 16.74 -9.22
N HIS A 245 -1.84 17.39 -8.90
CA HIS A 245 -1.84 18.58 -8.06
C HIS A 245 -2.54 19.77 -8.70
N ALA A 246 -2.37 19.98 -10.01
CA ALA A 246 -3.06 21.04 -10.73
C ALA A 246 -4.57 20.75 -10.84
N GLU A 247 -4.95 19.49 -11.04
CA GLU A 247 -6.36 19.07 -11.19
C GLU A 247 -7.12 19.07 -9.85
N ALA A 248 -6.44 18.88 -8.73
CA ALA A 248 -7.04 18.91 -7.39
C ALA A 248 -7.66 20.27 -7.05
N ILE A 249 -7.21 21.35 -7.68
CA ILE A 249 -7.77 22.70 -7.52
C ILE A 249 -9.10 22.83 -8.27
N ALA A 250 -9.22 22.23 -9.44
CA ALA A 250 -10.39 22.36 -10.32
C ALA A 250 -11.64 21.60 -9.80
N SER A 251 -11.46 20.72 -8.81
CA SER A 251 -12.54 19.91 -8.24
C SER A 251 -13.20 20.53 -7.00
N SER A 252 -12.78 21.73 -6.61
CA SER A 252 -13.26 22.45 -5.41
C SER A 252 -14.36 23.46 -5.70
N ASP A 253 -14.84 23.56 -6.98
CA ASP A 253 -15.92 24.43 -7.43
C ASP A 253 -17.25 23.67 -7.62
#